data_a24f4b7885ee935cd398eae8733ec2a3
#
_entry.id   a24f4b7885ee935cd398eae8733ec2a3
#
_cell.length_a   1.000
_cell.length_b   1.000
_cell.length_c   1.000
_cell.angle_alpha   90.00
_cell.angle_beta   90.00
_cell.angle_gamma   90.00
#
_symmetry.space_group_name_H-M   'P 1'
#
loop_
_entity.id
_entity.type
_entity.pdbx_description
1 polymer ?
#
loop_
_entity_poly.entity_id
_entity_poly.type
_entity_poly.pdbx_seq_one_letter_code
_entity_poly.pdbx_strand_id
1 'polypeptide(L)'
;AITIRGAIDRIDQSEEGITIVDYKTSKTSTPAKSNLQLAIYSMYLEQLDDEKIGGLPAQASLYFLRDEEKPIRSHSFTSDQIGEAKEKILDVAAGIRNREFEAKTGFYCDYCDYKSLVCPAWEK
;
A
#
# COMPACT_ATOMS: atom_id res chain seq x y z
N ALA A 1 3.33 -19.02 8.35
CA ALA A 1 3.71 -18.23 7.16
C ALA A 1 2.54 -17.41 6.64
N ILE A 2 2.81 -16.25 6.10
CA ILE A 2 1.81 -15.34 5.53
C ILE A 2 2.11 -15.22 4.04
N THR A 3 1.08 -15.39 3.22
CA THR A 3 1.18 -15.18 1.78
C THR A 3 0.45 -13.90 1.41
N ILE A 4 1.15 -12.97 0.77
CA ILE A 4 0.58 -11.75 0.21
C ILE A 4 0.60 -11.87 -1.30
N ARG A 5 -0.52 -11.53 -1.94
CA ARG A 5 -0.63 -11.49 -3.40
C ARG A 5 -0.91 -10.08 -3.86
N GLY A 6 -0.31 -9.71 -4.98
CA GLY A 6 -0.52 -8.42 -5.60
C GLY A 6 -0.03 -8.42 -7.03
N ALA A 7 -0.28 -7.35 -7.74
CA ALA A 7 0.21 -7.14 -9.09
C ALA A 7 0.78 -5.73 -9.20
N ILE A 8 2.01 -5.62 -9.68
CA ILE A 8 2.66 -4.35 -9.94
C ILE A 8 2.26 -3.90 -11.34
N ASP A 9 1.69 -2.68 -11.46
CA ASP A 9 1.21 -2.18 -12.74
C ASP A 9 2.34 -1.95 -13.74
N ARG A 10 3.46 -1.38 -13.26
CA ARG A 10 4.58 -1.03 -14.14
C ARG A 10 5.90 -1.01 -13.38
N ILE A 11 6.94 -1.53 -14.01
CA ILE A 11 8.32 -1.46 -13.54
C ILE A 11 9.17 -0.83 -14.65
N ASP A 12 9.84 0.26 -14.33
CA ASP A 12 10.79 0.92 -15.22
C ASP A 12 12.22 0.67 -14.75
N GLN A 13 13.12 0.47 -15.68
CA GLN A 13 14.55 0.35 -15.43
C GLN A 13 15.29 1.52 -16.07
N SER A 14 16.16 2.15 -15.30
CA SER A 14 17.01 3.23 -15.76
C SER A 14 18.43 3.08 -15.19
N GLU A 15 19.33 3.98 -15.54
CA GLU A 15 20.68 4.03 -14.94
C GLU A 15 20.63 4.28 -13.43
N GLU A 16 19.58 4.94 -12.95
CA GLU A 16 19.38 5.21 -11.52
C GLU A 16 18.82 4.02 -10.74
N GLY A 17 18.38 2.98 -11.43
CA GLY A 17 17.79 1.78 -10.85
C GLY A 17 16.36 1.52 -11.30
N ILE A 18 15.62 0.81 -10.46
CA ILE A 18 14.24 0.42 -10.72
C ILE A 18 13.27 1.44 -10.15
N THR A 19 12.25 1.77 -10.92
CA THR A 19 11.10 2.55 -10.47
C THR A 19 9.83 1.71 -10.59
N ILE A 20 9.09 1.58 -9.49
CA ILE A 20 7.74 1.00 -9.49
C ILE A 20 6.75 2.13 -9.75
N VAL A 21 5.77 1.89 -10.61
CA VAL A 21 4.66 2.82 -10.85
C VAL A 21 3.34 2.10 -10.64
N ASP A 22 2.50 2.69 -9.80
CA ASP A 22 1.13 2.23 -9.54
C ASP A 22 0.15 3.31 -9.98
N TYR A 23 -0.74 2.99 -10.90
CA TYR A 23 -1.72 3.92 -11.44
C TYR A 23 -2.93 4.03 -10.53
N LYS A 24 -3.34 5.26 -10.23
CA LYS A 24 -4.51 5.57 -9.41
C LYS A 24 -5.53 6.38 -10.20
N THR A 25 -6.80 5.97 -10.10
CA THR A 25 -7.92 6.67 -10.74
C THR A 25 -8.77 7.48 -9.75
N SER A 26 -8.37 7.49 -8.47
CA SER A 26 -9.05 8.26 -7.43
C SER A 26 -8.91 9.77 -7.65
N LYS A 27 -9.91 10.53 -7.20
CA LYS A 27 -9.89 11.99 -7.25
C LYS A 27 -8.91 12.61 -6.26
N THR A 28 -8.68 11.92 -5.14
CA THR A 28 -7.83 12.41 -4.06
C THR A 28 -6.45 11.80 -4.15
N SER A 29 -5.43 12.65 -4.26
CA SER A 29 -4.03 12.24 -4.25
C SER A 29 -3.52 12.07 -2.82
N THR A 30 -2.73 11.05 -2.59
CA THR A 30 -2.13 10.74 -1.29
C THR A 30 -0.61 10.64 -1.41
N PRO A 31 0.15 10.84 -0.31
CA PRO A 31 1.60 10.70 -0.35
C PRO A 31 2.05 9.26 -0.61
N ALA A 32 3.07 9.10 -1.43
CA ALA A 32 3.68 7.78 -1.70
C ALA A 32 4.34 7.19 -0.45
N LYS A 33 4.93 8.02 0.39
CA LYS A 33 5.62 7.62 1.62
C LYS A 33 4.76 6.77 2.56
N SER A 34 3.48 7.08 2.68
CA SER A 34 2.54 6.39 3.55
C SER A 34 1.75 5.29 2.85
N ASN A 35 2.05 4.98 1.60
CA ASN A 35 1.33 3.97 0.84
C ASN A 35 1.88 2.57 1.11
N LEU A 36 1.11 1.76 1.81
CA LEU A 36 1.50 0.40 2.18
C LEU A 36 1.68 -0.51 0.96
N GLN A 37 0.90 -0.34 -0.08
CA GLN A 37 0.99 -1.12 -1.31
C GLN A 37 2.36 -0.94 -1.98
N LEU A 38 2.85 0.30 -2.08
CA LEU A 38 4.18 0.59 -2.61
C LEU A 38 5.29 -0.01 -1.72
N ALA A 39 5.12 0.04 -0.41
CA ALA A 39 6.06 -0.57 0.53
C ALA A 39 6.11 -2.09 0.35
N ILE A 40 4.97 -2.74 0.16
CA ILE A 40 4.89 -4.19 -0.10
C ILE A 40 5.58 -4.55 -1.43
N TYR A 41 5.34 -3.79 -2.49
CA TYR A 41 6.00 -4.02 -3.77
C TYR A 41 7.52 -3.84 -3.67
N SER A 42 7.96 -2.80 -2.96
CA SER A 42 9.38 -2.56 -2.71
C SER A 42 10.03 -3.68 -1.92
N MET A 43 9.32 -4.19 -0.91
CA MET A 43 9.77 -5.35 -0.12
C MET A 43 9.92 -6.61 -0.97
N TYR A 44 8.99 -6.85 -1.89
CA TYR A 44 9.06 -7.98 -2.81
C TYR A 44 10.30 -7.89 -3.71
N LEU A 45 10.54 -6.73 -4.32
CA LEU A 45 11.69 -6.53 -5.19
C LEU A 45 13.02 -6.59 -4.44
N GLU A 46 13.06 -6.11 -3.19
CA GLU A 46 14.26 -6.22 -2.35
C GLU A 46 14.70 -7.67 -2.15
N GLN A 47 13.74 -8.59 -2.05
CA GLN A 47 13.99 -10.01 -1.83
C GLN A 47 14.13 -10.82 -3.13
N LEU A 48 13.82 -10.22 -4.27
CA LEU A 48 13.83 -10.90 -5.55
C LEU A 48 15.26 -11.09 -6.04
N ASP A 49 15.64 -12.34 -6.29
CA ASP A 49 16.92 -12.69 -6.89
C ASP A 49 16.82 -12.62 -8.43
N ASP A 50 16.88 -11.42 -8.95
CA ASP A 50 16.82 -11.13 -10.38
C ASP A 50 17.79 -10.00 -10.71
N GLU A 51 18.68 -10.24 -11.66
CA GLU A 51 19.73 -9.27 -12.03
C GLU A 51 19.18 -7.98 -12.66
N LYS A 52 17.99 -8.07 -13.26
CA LYS A 52 17.41 -6.92 -13.99
C LYS A 52 16.52 -6.06 -13.11
N ILE A 53 15.66 -6.69 -12.29
CA ILE A 53 14.63 -5.99 -11.53
C ILE A 53 14.70 -6.23 -10.02
N GLY A 54 15.60 -7.07 -9.55
CA GLY A 54 15.78 -7.35 -8.12
C GLY A 54 16.47 -6.21 -7.39
N GLY A 55 16.29 -6.18 -6.08
CA GLY A 55 16.84 -5.17 -5.19
C GLY A 55 15.85 -4.09 -4.79
N LEU A 56 16.24 -3.29 -3.82
CA LEU A 56 15.39 -2.19 -3.33
C LEU A 56 15.20 -1.15 -4.45
N PRO A 57 13.96 -0.81 -4.83
CA PRO A 57 13.72 0.17 -5.89
C PRO A 57 14.32 1.54 -5.56
N ALA A 58 14.85 2.22 -6.57
CA ALA A 58 15.30 3.60 -6.44
C ALA A 58 14.14 4.53 -6.12
N GLN A 59 12.97 4.27 -6.72
CA GLN A 59 11.73 5.00 -6.43
C GLN A 59 10.52 4.08 -6.54
N ALA A 60 9.50 4.40 -5.74
CA ALA A 60 8.16 3.84 -5.86
C ALA A 60 7.18 4.99 -6.00
N SER A 61 6.35 4.96 -7.02
CA SER A 61 5.52 6.09 -7.43
C SER A 61 4.05 5.71 -7.54
N LEU A 62 3.20 6.63 -7.08
CA LEU A 62 1.78 6.65 -7.40
C LEU A 62 1.57 7.63 -8.56
N TYR A 63 0.87 7.19 -9.58
CA TYR A 63 0.49 8.02 -10.71
C TYR A 63 -1.02 8.26 -10.67
N PHE A 64 -1.39 9.46 -10.21
CA PHE A 64 -2.79 9.89 -10.13
C PHE A 64 -3.23 10.46 -11.46
N LEU A 65 -3.94 9.67 -12.25
CA LEU A 65 -4.34 10.01 -13.61
C LEU A 65 -5.31 11.20 -13.70
N ARG A 66 -5.95 11.54 -12.59
CA ARG A 66 -6.92 12.64 -12.50
C ARG A 66 -6.36 13.91 -11.84
N ASP A 67 -5.11 13.91 -11.44
CA ASP A 67 -4.43 15.05 -10.86
C ASP A 67 -3.65 15.78 -11.97
N GLU A 68 -4.16 16.91 -12.42
CA GLU A 68 -3.55 17.68 -13.51
C GLU A 68 -2.33 18.49 -13.05
N GLU A 69 -2.25 18.82 -11.76
CA GLU A 69 -1.17 19.66 -11.23
C GLU A 69 0.07 18.86 -10.85
N LYS A 70 -0.12 17.79 -10.09
CA LYS A 70 0.98 16.96 -9.59
C LYS A 70 0.61 15.47 -9.63
N PRO A 71 0.57 14.87 -10.82
CA PRO A 71 0.10 13.50 -10.98
C PRO A 71 1.00 12.46 -10.35
N ILE A 72 2.31 12.69 -10.28
CA ILE A 72 3.27 11.70 -9.79
C ILE A 72 3.70 12.03 -8.36
N ARG A 73 3.52 11.06 -7.47
CA ARG A 73 3.98 11.10 -6.08
C ARG A 73 4.95 9.95 -5.88
N SER A 74 6.18 10.27 -5.52
CA SER A 74 7.26 9.28 -5.42
C SER A 74 7.88 9.24 -4.04
N HIS A 75 8.40 8.08 -3.67
CA HIS A 75 9.16 7.88 -2.45
C HIS A 75 10.21 6.78 -2.65
N SER A 76 11.36 6.94 -2.04
CA SER A 76 12.39 5.92 -1.96
C SER A 76 12.32 5.26 -0.58
N PHE A 77 11.81 4.03 -0.53
CA PHE A 77 11.71 3.30 0.74
C PHE A 77 13.09 2.82 1.19
N THR A 78 13.40 3.07 2.44
CA THR A 78 14.60 2.54 3.09
C THR A 78 14.33 1.14 3.62
N SER A 79 15.39 0.37 3.90
CA SER A 79 15.25 -0.95 4.52
C SER A 79 14.54 -0.88 5.87
N ASP A 80 14.75 0.19 6.65
CA ASP A 80 14.07 0.41 7.93
C ASP A 80 12.56 0.60 7.73
N GLN A 81 12.15 1.37 6.72
CA GLN A 81 10.74 1.57 6.39
C GLN A 81 10.08 0.28 5.90
N ILE A 82 10.79 -0.53 5.13
CA ILE A 82 10.34 -1.87 4.72
C ILE A 82 10.16 -2.76 5.95
N GLY A 83 11.07 -2.70 6.92
CA GLY A 83 10.94 -3.42 8.20
C GLY A 83 9.70 -3.01 8.98
N GLU A 84 9.41 -1.71 9.07
CA GLU A 84 8.20 -1.18 9.71
C GLU A 84 6.92 -1.67 9.02
N ALA A 85 6.90 -1.65 7.68
CA ALA A 85 5.78 -2.18 6.89
C ALA A 85 5.56 -3.68 7.16
N LYS A 86 6.64 -4.44 7.25
CA LYS A 86 6.60 -5.87 7.57
C LYS A 86 6.01 -6.13 8.95
N GLU A 87 6.42 -5.38 9.97
CA GLU A 87 5.86 -5.47 11.31
C GLU A 87 4.36 -5.17 11.32
N LYS A 88 3.94 -4.12 10.61
CA LYS A 88 2.53 -3.77 10.48
C LYS A 88 1.70 -4.91 9.84
N ILE A 89 2.22 -5.55 8.82
CA ILE A 89 1.59 -6.70 8.17
C ILE A 89 1.46 -7.87 9.15
N LEU A 90 2.51 -8.15 9.91
CA LEU A 90 2.51 -9.23 10.90
C LEU A 90 1.49 -8.96 12.03
N ASP A 91 1.39 -7.72 12.49
CA ASP A 91 0.42 -7.33 13.52
C ASP A 91 -1.02 -7.50 13.01
N VAL A 92 -1.31 -7.05 11.79
CA VAL A 92 -2.62 -7.24 11.17
C VAL A 92 -2.96 -8.72 11.01
N ALA A 93 -2.00 -9.52 10.56
CA ALA A 93 -2.19 -10.96 10.41
C ALA A 93 -2.46 -11.66 11.75
N ALA A 94 -1.77 -11.25 12.82
CA ALA A 94 -2.03 -11.75 14.17
C ALA A 94 -3.46 -11.40 14.63
N GLY A 95 -3.89 -10.16 14.39
CA GLY A 95 -5.26 -9.72 14.69
C GLY A 95 -6.31 -10.55 13.95
N ILE A 96 -6.10 -10.83 12.67
CA ILE A 96 -6.99 -11.68 11.88
C ILE A 96 -7.05 -13.11 12.46
N ARG A 97 -5.91 -13.69 12.79
CA ARG A 97 -5.84 -15.03 13.40
C ARG A 97 -6.54 -15.10 14.74
N ASN A 98 -6.46 -14.02 15.52
CA ASN A 98 -7.13 -13.89 16.82
C ASN A 98 -8.59 -13.46 16.71
N ARG A 99 -9.12 -13.33 15.50
CA ARG A 99 -10.50 -12.90 15.23
C ARG A 99 -10.85 -11.53 15.82
N GLU A 100 -9.91 -10.61 15.77
CA GLU A 100 -10.09 -9.23 16.20
C GLU A 100 -10.73 -8.39 15.10
N PHE A 101 -12.06 -8.50 14.99
CA PHE A 101 -12.85 -7.83 13.95
C PHE A 101 -13.85 -6.82 14.56
N GLU A 102 -13.38 -6.05 15.52
CA GLU A 102 -14.20 -5.02 16.15
C GLU A 102 -14.59 -3.93 15.15
N ALA A 103 -15.86 -3.52 15.20
CA ALA A 103 -16.34 -2.43 14.38
C ALA A 103 -15.73 -1.11 14.86
N LYS A 104 -15.19 -0.34 13.92
CA LYS A 104 -14.59 0.98 14.19
C LYS A 104 -15.31 2.04 13.39
N THR A 105 -15.69 3.12 14.06
CA THR A 105 -16.32 4.26 13.40
C THR A 105 -15.28 5.16 12.73
N GLY A 106 -15.65 5.81 11.64
CA GLY A 106 -14.83 6.75 10.91
C GLY A 106 -15.62 7.48 9.83
N PHE A 107 -14.96 8.29 9.03
CA PHE A 107 -15.60 9.04 7.94
C PHE A 107 -16.29 8.12 6.91
N TYR A 108 -15.78 6.91 6.74
CA TYR A 108 -16.35 5.91 5.83
C TYR A 108 -17.72 5.38 6.27
N CYS A 109 -18.13 5.62 7.52
CA CYS A 109 -19.43 5.22 8.02
C CYS A 109 -20.59 5.88 7.29
N ASP A 110 -20.38 7.09 6.78
CA ASP A 110 -21.41 7.82 6.03
C ASP A 110 -21.74 7.15 4.68
N TYR A 111 -20.84 6.31 4.19
CA TYR A 111 -21.00 5.55 2.95
C TYR A 111 -21.17 4.06 3.18
N CYS A 112 -21.35 3.65 4.43
CA CYS A 112 -21.41 2.24 4.81
C CYS A 112 -22.85 1.72 4.80
N ASP A 113 -23.10 0.67 4.04
CA ASP A 113 -24.41 0.05 3.95
C ASP A 113 -24.88 -0.59 5.28
N TYR A 114 -23.93 -0.94 6.15
CA TYR A 114 -24.22 -1.59 7.43
C TYR A 114 -24.48 -0.63 8.59
N LYS A 115 -24.24 0.66 8.39
CA LYS A 115 -24.31 1.68 9.45
C LYS A 115 -25.58 1.63 10.28
N SER A 116 -26.72 1.58 9.64
CA SER A 116 -28.04 1.65 10.29
C SER A 116 -28.73 0.29 10.43
N LEU A 117 -28.12 -0.77 9.92
CA LEU A 117 -28.73 -2.08 9.86
C LEU A 117 -28.21 -3.02 10.94
N VAL A 118 -26.94 -3.38 10.85
CA VAL A 118 -26.34 -4.46 11.66
C VAL A 118 -25.05 -4.05 12.36
N CYS A 119 -24.53 -2.86 12.12
CA CYS A 119 -23.25 -2.45 12.72
C CYS A 119 -23.38 -2.24 14.22
N PRO A 120 -22.62 -2.98 15.06
CA PRO A 120 -22.70 -2.85 16.52
C PRO A 120 -22.12 -1.54 17.06
N ALA A 121 -21.35 -0.81 16.25
CA ALA A 121 -20.79 0.48 16.64
C ALA A 121 -21.79 1.65 16.55
N TRP A 122 -22.94 1.44 15.90
CA TRP A 122 -24.00 2.44 15.83
C TRP A 122 -25.18 2.04 16.69
N GLU A 123 -25.55 2.94 17.58
CA GLU A 123 -26.81 2.85 18.29
C GLU A 123 -27.97 3.21 17.35
N LYS A 124 -29.01 2.41 17.40
CA LYS A 124 -30.22 2.64 16.61
C LYS A 124 -31.13 3.65 17.29
#